data_ed11d9da6792a33235857312657b4e7c
#
_entry.id   ed11d9da6792a33235857312657b4e7c
#
_cell.length_a   1.000
_cell.length_b   1.000
_cell.length_c   1.000
_cell.angle_alpha   90.00
_cell.angle_beta   90.00
_cell.angle_gamma   90.00
#
_symmetry.space_group_name_H-M   'P 1'
#
loop_
_entity.id
_entity.type
_entity.pdbx_description
1 polymer ?
#
loop_
_entity_poly.entity_id
_entity_poly.type
_entity_poly.pdbx_seq_one_letter_code
_entity_poly.pdbx_strand_id
1 'polypeptide(L)'
;MNIAFIGFGKVAFNLVRLIQSEDITFSTSKENRSKTTIDLIEKSNIQVFETFKQAIENSDIVISANSPSKALEVANTYSKYCKGLYLDLNNISPKTSLEIDGVVDNFVDGAIIGKIDSQNPTLYLSGSKAKELLFLNDFLDVKIISDAVGDASKLKLLRSTYTKSLSVLLIESYQLAQSLGLEDEFFDCLSLSEGDDFKEKSLSRINNTLESSKRKSEELEEILEYFGSDDLDMVEVALKKLKQFSH
;
A
#
# COMPACT_ATOMS: atom_id res chain seq x y z
N MET A 1 -18.80 -12.11 12.13
CA MET A 1 -18.62 -10.94 11.21
C MET A 1 -18.01 -11.42 9.91
N ASN A 2 -18.59 -11.02 8.78
CA ASN A 2 -18.18 -11.49 7.46
C ASN A 2 -17.43 -10.39 6.70
N ILE A 3 -16.21 -10.67 6.24
CA ILE A 3 -15.38 -9.74 5.47
C ILE A 3 -15.21 -10.30 4.05
N ALA A 4 -15.66 -9.55 3.04
CA ALA A 4 -15.47 -9.91 1.65
C ALA A 4 -14.30 -9.14 1.02
N PHE A 5 -13.46 -9.82 0.26
CA PHE A 5 -12.42 -9.19 -0.53
C PHE A 5 -12.85 -9.04 -1.99
N ILE A 6 -12.67 -7.83 -2.54
CA ILE A 6 -12.67 -7.59 -3.97
C ILE A 6 -11.21 -7.43 -4.41
N GLY A 7 -10.69 -8.46 -5.07
CA GLY A 7 -9.25 -8.61 -5.32
C GLY A 7 -8.57 -9.40 -4.20
N PHE A 8 -7.80 -10.42 -4.61
CA PHE A 8 -7.15 -11.33 -3.67
C PHE A 8 -5.67 -11.50 -4.02
N GLY A 9 -4.92 -10.41 -3.88
CA GLY A 9 -3.48 -10.39 -4.04
C GLY A 9 -2.73 -10.57 -2.71
N LYS A 10 -1.46 -10.16 -2.69
CA LYS A 10 -0.59 -10.25 -1.51
C LYS A 10 -1.19 -9.59 -0.27
N VAL A 11 -1.89 -8.45 -0.41
CA VAL A 11 -2.51 -7.74 0.73
C VAL A 11 -3.60 -8.60 1.35
N ALA A 12 -4.60 -9.02 0.58
CA ALA A 12 -5.71 -9.83 1.08
C ALA A 12 -5.22 -11.16 1.68
N PHE A 13 -4.31 -11.86 0.99
CA PHE A 13 -3.71 -13.10 1.48
C PHE A 13 -3.04 -12.95 2.85
N ASN A 14 -2.26 -11.89 3.05
CA ASN A 14 -1.58 -11.68 4.33
C ASN A 14 -2.56 -11.19 5.42
N LEU A 15 -3.57 -10.38 5.10
CA LEU A 15 -4.60 -10.00 6.07
C LEU A 15 -5.35 -11.23 6.60
N VAL A 16 -5.77 -12.15 5.72
CA VAL A 16 -6.40 -13.41 6.15
C VAL A 16 -5.50 -14.23 7.09
N ARG A 17 -4.19 -14.20 6.87
CA ARG A 17 -3.22 -14.90 7.74
C ARG A 17 -2.96 -14.19 9.07
N LEU A 18 -3.06 -12.87 9.10
CA LEU A 18 -2.87 -12.07 10.32
C LEU A 18 -4.12 -12.10 11.20
N ILE A 19 -5.29 -11.98 10.60
CA ILE A 19 -6.58 -11.90 11.30
C ILE A 19 -7.08 -13.32 11.54
N GLN A 20 -6.62 -13.95 12.62
CA GLN A 20 -7.04 -15.29 13.01
C GLN A 20 -8.04 -15.19 14.16
N SER A 21 -9.33 -15.33 13.85
CA SER A 21 -10.45 -15.28 14.81
C SER A 21 -11.57 -16.22 14.38
N GLU A 22 -12.19 -16.91 15.31
CA GLU A 22 -13.38 -17.73 15.05
C GLU A 22 -14.63 -16.89 14.75
N ASP A 23 -14.63 -15.63 15.19
CA ASP A 23 -15.75 -14.69 14.99
C ASP A 23 -15.70 -13.97 13.64
N ILE A 24 -14.60 -14.11 12.88
CA ILE A 24 -14.39 -13.45 11.60
C ILE A 24 -14.28 -14.49 10.50
N THR A 25 -15.14 -14.38 9.51
CA THR A 25 -15.08 -15.21 8.29
C THR A 25 -14.70 -14.35 7.09
N PHE A 26 -13.91 -14.93 6.20
CA PHE A 26 -13.48 -14.26 4.99
C PHE A 26 -14.12 -14.88 3.76
N SER A 27 -14.39 -14.04 2.78
CA SER A 27 -14.94 -14.49 1.50
C SER A 27 -14.37 -13.71 0.32
N THR A 28 -14.47 -14.30 -0.87
CA THR A 28 -14.13 -13.68 -2.15
C THR A 28 -14.80 -14.41 -3.31
N SER A 29 -14.47 -14.02 -4.54
CA SER A 29 -14.82 -14.76 -5.76
C SER A 29 -13.59 -15.00 -6.63
N LYS A 30 -13.62 -16.09 -7.41
CA LYS A 30 -12.61 -16.40 -8.44
C LYS A 30 -12.96 -15.78 -9.81
N GLU A 31 -14.06 -15.05 -9.89
CA GLU A 31 -14.56 -14.43 -11.11
C GLU A 31 -13.48 -13.56 -11.78
N ASN A 32 -13.12 -13.87 -13.03
CA ASN A 32 -12.13 -13.15 -13.82
C ASN A 32 -10.75 -12.98 -13.15
N ARG A 33 -10.29 -13.96 -12.35
CA ARG A 33 -8.98 -13.92 -11.67
C ARG A 33 -7.91 -14.69 -12.42
N SER A 34 -6.67 -14.20 -12.30
CA SER A 34 -5.49 -14.90 -12.80
C SER A 34 -5.25 -16.20 -12.04
N LYS A 35 -4.52 -17.14 -12.64
CA LYS A 35 -4.12 -18.40 -11.99
C LYS A 35 -3.39 -18.14 -10.66
N THR A 36 -2.46 -17.19 -10.63
CA THR A 36 -1.73 -16.81 -9.41
C THR A 36 -2.67 -16.37 -8.28
N THR A 37 -3.71 -15.58 -8.62
CA THR A 37 -4.72 -15.16 -7.62
C THR A 37 -5.55 -16.34 -7.14
N ILE A 38 -5.96 -17.24 -8.04
CA ILE A 38 -6.71 -18.45 -7.69
C ILE A 38 -5.90 -19.34 -6.75
N ASP A 39 -4.61 -19.54 -7.02
CA ASP A 39 -3.71 -20.30 -6.15
C ASP A 39 -3.60 -19.71 -4.73
N LEU A 40 -3.62 -18.37 -4.59
CA LEU A 40 -3.65 -17.71 -3.28
C LEU A 40 -4.99 -17.92 -2.55
N ILE A 41 -6.11 -17.82 -3.26
CA ILE A 41 -7.45 -18.08 -2.70
C ILE A 41 -7.53 -19.51 -2.17
N GLU A 42 -7.08 -20.49 -2.94
CA GLU A 42 -7.12 -21.91 -2.57
C GLU A 42 -6.26 -22.24 -1.33
N LYS A 43 -5.17 -21.50 -1.13
CA LYS A 43 -4.30 -21.63 0.05
C LYS A 43 -4.85 -20.95 1.29
N SER A 44 -5.91 -20.14 1.19
CA SER A 44 -6.36 -19.27 2.28
C SER A 44 -7.51 -19.82 3.11
N ASN A 45 -8.10 -20.97 2.73
CA ASN A 45 -9.22 -21.60 3.42
C ASN A 45 -10.38 -20.63 3.74
N ILE A 46 -10.77 -19.81 2.75
CA ILE A 46 -11.85 -18.81 2.84
C ILE A 46 -13.05 -19.25 2.03
N GLN A 47 -14.22 -18.68 2.29
CA GLN A 47 -15.42 -18.95 1.51
C GLN A 47 -15.30 -18.35 0.10
N VAL A 48 -15.61 -19.15 -0.93
CA VAL A 48 -15.58 -18.72 -2.32
C VAL A 48 -16.99 -18.72 -2.88
N PHE A 49 -17.45 -17.55 -3.30
CA PHE A 49 -18.72 -17.36 -4.01
C PHE A 49 -18.52 -17.42 -5.53
N GLU A 50 -19.58 -17.68 -6.28
CA GLU A 50 -19.54 -17.68 -7.74
C GLU A 50 -19.20 -16.30 -8.30
N THR A 51 -19.74 -15.24 -7.70
CA THR A 51 -19.54 -13.85 -8.12
C THR A 51 -19.12 -12.94 -6.96
N PHE A 52 -18.42 -11.83 -7.25
CA PHE A 52 -18.13 -10.81 -6.26
C PHE A 52 -19.40 -10.19 -5.68
N LYS A 53 -20.45 -10.02 -6.49
CA LYS A 53 -21.75 -9.56 -6.01
C LYS A 53 -22.24 -10.41 -4.83
N GLN A 54 -22.26 -11.73 -4.98
CA GLN A 54 -22.71 -12.63 -3.91
C GLN A 54 -21.84 -12.52 -2.65
N ALA A 55 -20.50 -12.44 -2.81
CA ALA A 55 -19.61 -12.27 -1.68
C ALA A 55 -19.89 -10.97 -0.90
N ILE A 56 -20.11 -9.87 -1.60
CA ILE A 56 -20.37 -8.55 -1.04
C ILE A 56 -21.74 -8.50 -0.35
N GLU A 57 -22.82 -9.02 -0.98
CA GLU A 57 -24.16 -9.03 -0.41
C GLU A 57 -24.26 -9.85 0.89
N ASN A 58 -23.31 -10.76 1.13
CA ASN A 58 -23.22 -11.59 2.32
C ASN A 58 -22.14 -11.12 3.32
N SER A 59 -21.65 -9.88 3.21
CA SER A 59 -20.60 -9.36 4.08
C SER A 59 -21.04 -8.13 4.87
N ASP A 60 -20.41 -7.98 6.05
CA ASP A 60 -20.53 -6.79 6.91
C ASP A 60 -19.50 -5.73 6.49
N ILE A 61 -18.35 -6.18 5.99
CA ILE A 61 -17.24 -5.33 5.54
C ILE A 61 -16.76 -5.82 4.18
N VAL A 62 -16.56 -4.90 3.27
CA VAL A 62 -15.92 -5.12 1.98
C VAL A 62 -14.51 -4.51 2.00
N ILE A 63 -13.49 -5.28 1.68
CA ILE A 63 -12.12 -4.80 1.51
C ILE A 63 -11.75 -4.85 0.02
N SER A 64 -11.53 -3.69 -0.57
CA SER A 64 -11.02 -3.55 -1.93
C SER A 64 -9.49 -3.60 -1.92
N ALA A 65 -8.91 -4.63 -2.54
CA ALA A 65 -7.47 -4.87 -2.61
C ALA A 65 -7.05 -5.30 -4.02
N ASN A 66 -7.28 -4.41 -4.98
CA ASN A 66 -7.03 -4.59 -6.40
C ASN A 66 -5.73 -3.87 -6.85
N SER A 67 -5.54 -3.71 -8.16
CA SER A 67 -4.57 -2.75 -8.68
C SER A 67 -5.09 -1.32 -8.54
N PRO A 68 -4.23 -0.31 -8.30
CA PRO A 68 -4.64 1.09 -8.19
C PRO A 68 -5.50 1.56 -9.36
N SER A 69 -5.12 1.22 -10.58
CA SER A 69 -5.84 1.58 -11.81
C SER A 69 -7.26 1.03 -11.92
N LYS A 70 -7.63 0.06 -11.08
CA LYS A 70 -8.95 -0.59 -11.09
C LYS A 70 -9.82 -0.17 -9.90
N ALA A 71 -9.28 0.54 -8.92
CA ALA A 71 -9.98 0.84 -7.67
C ALA A 71 -11.31 1.57 -7.90
N LEU A 72 -11.30 2.64 -8.67
CA LEU A 72 -12.52 3.43 -8.96
C LEU A 72 -13.53 2.64 -9.81
N GLU A 73 -13.09 1.89 -10.83
CA GLU A 73 -13.95 1.02 -11.64
C GLU A 73 -14.65 -0.04 -10.77
N VAL A 74 -13.90 -0.65 -9.86
CA VAL A 74 -14.40 -1.64 -8.90
C VAL A 74 -15.41 -1.02 -7.96
N ALA A 75 -15.13 0.15 -7.39
CA ALA A 75 -16.06 0.87 -6.53
C ALA A 75 -17.37 1.20 -7.27
N ASN A 76 -17.30 1.76 -8.47
CA ASN A 76 -18.49 2.06 -9.30
C ASN A 76 -19.31 0.81 -9.63
N THR A 77 -18.67 -0.33 -9.84
CA THR A 77 -19.34 -1.58 -10.19
C THR A 77 -20.06 -2.21 -9.02
N TYR A 78 -19.42 -2.20 -7.84
CA TYR A 78 -19.83 -3.04 -6.72
C TYR A 78 -20.38 -2.28 -5.51
N SER A 79 -20.20 -0.96 -5.39
CA SER A 79 -20.67 -0.16 -4.24
C SER A 79 -22.16 -0.36 -3.93
N LYS A 80 -22.99 -0.43 -4.94
CA LYS A 80 -24.45 -0.63 -4.83
C LYS A 80 -24.87 -1.95 -4.15
N TYR A 81 -23.96 -2.92 -4.04
CA TYR A 81 -24.20 -4.19 -3.35
C TYR A 81 -23.64 -4.19 -1.92
N CYS A 82 -22.77 -3.21 -1.58
CA CYS A 82 -22.20 -3.07 -0.26
C CYS A 82 -23.22 -2.38 0.67
N LYS A 83 -23.67 -3.09 1.69
CA LYS A 83 -24.58 -2.54 2.71
C LYS A 83 -23.84 -2.11 3.98
N GLY A 84 -22.68 -2.67 4.19
CA GLY A 84 -21.82 -2.41 5.32
C GLY A 84 -20.73 -1.40 5.01
N LEU A 85 -19.58 -1.59 5.61
CA LEU A 85 -18.43 -0.72 5.47
C LEU A 85 -17.58 -1.13 4.25
N TYR A 86 -17.07 -0.15 3.51
CA TYR A 86 -16.15 -0.37 2.40
C TYR A 86 -14.78 0.22 2.73
N LEU A 87 -13.79 -0.64 2.93
CA LEU A 87 -12.40 -0.29 3.15
C LEU A 87 -11.61 -0.42 1.84
N ASP A 88 -11.05 0.67 1.33
CA ASP A 88 -10.10 0.60 0.23
C ASP A 88 -8.67 0.48 0.75
N LEU A 89 -7.94 -0.51 0.27
CA LEU A 89 -6.53 -0.77 0.57
C LEU A 89 -5.64 -0.71 -0.68
N ASN A 90 -6.18 -0.19 -1.76
CA ASN A 90 -5.39 0.02 -2.97
C ASN A 90 -4.39 1.16 -2.76
N ASN A 91 -3.32 1.15 -3.51
CA ASN A 91 -2.35 2.26 -3.47
C ASN A 91 -2.81 3.39 -4.39
N ILE A 92 -3.89 4.06 -4.03
CA ILE A 92 -4.54 5.11 -4.84
C ILE A 92 -4.14 6.51 -4.38
N SER A 93 -4.33 7.49 -5.27
CA SER A 93 -4.15 8.89 -4.93
C SER A 93 -5.28 9.38 -4.00
N PRO A 94 -5.05 10.44 -3.20
CA PRO A 94 -6.10 11.04 -2.39
C PRO A 94 -7.29 11.54 -3.24
N LYS A 95 -7.05 11.95 -4.47
CA LYS A 95 -8.10 12.33 -5.43
C LYS A 95 -8.99 11.14 -5.75
N THR A 96 -8.40 9.99 -6.06
CA THR A 96 -9.16 8.76 -6.32
C THR A 96 -9.93 8.29 -5.09
N SER A 97 -9.36 8.43 -3.88
CA SER A 97 -10.09 8.15 -2.63
C SER A 97 -11.35 8.99 -2.49
N LEU A 98 -11.28 10.30 -2.79
CA LEU A 98 -12.45 11.19 -2.78
C LEU A 98 -13.46 10.84 -3.87
N GLU A 99 -13.02 10.41 -5.06
CA GLU A 99 -13.92 9.94 -6.11
C GLU A 99 -14.66 8.66 -5.71
N ILE A 100 -13.99 7.75 -5.00
CA ILE A 100 -14.62 6.52 -4.45
C ILE A 100 -15.61 6.88 -3.34
N ASP A 101 -15.26 7.78 -2.43
CA ASP A 101 -16.16 8.27 -1.37
C ASP A 101 -17.47 8.84 -1.95
N GLY A 102 -17.39 9.47 -3.11
CA GLY A 102 -18.57 9.99 -3.82
C GLY A 102 -19.53 8.92 -4.37
N VAL A 103 -19.13 7.64 -4.38
CA VAL A 103 -19.94 6.52 -4.92
C VAL A 103 -20.17 5.38 -3.93
N VAL A 104 -19.62 5.49 -2.72
CA VAL A 104 -19.69 4.49 -1.64
C VAL A 104 -20.20 5.14 -0.35
N ASP A 105 -21.30 4.66 0.20
CA ASP A 105 -21.96 5.31 1.35
C ASP A 105 -21.13 5.27 2.67
N ASN A 106 -20.43 4.17 2.95
CA ASN A 106 -19.66 3.94 4.18
C ASN A 106 -18.20 3.67 3.84
N PHE A 107 -17.55 4.65 3.26
CA PHE A 107 -16.18 4.53 2.77
C PHE A 107 -15.15 4.82 3.87
N VAL A 108 -14.08 4.01 3.87
CA VAL A 108 -12.86 4.23 4.65
C VAL A 108 -11.65 4.12 3.73
N ASP A 109 -10.87 5.17 3.69
CA ASP A 109 -9.57 5.19 3.00
C ASP A 109 -8.51 4.55 3.90
N GLY A 110 -7.85 3.51 3.40
CA GLY A 110 -6.85 2.74 4.13
C GLY A 110 -5.51 2.68 3.43
N ALA A 111 -4.44 2.89 4.20
CA ALA A 111 -3.08 2.82 3.71
C ALA A 111 -2.21 1.89 4.57
N ILE A 112 -1.74 0.79 3.99
CA ILE A 112 -0.73 -0.04 4.64
C ILE A 112 0.63 0.59 4.39
N ILE A 113 1.32 0.96 5.47
CA ILE A 113 2.66 1.53 5.44
C ILE A 113 3.67 0.51 5.98
N GLY A 114 4.66 0.18 5.16
CA GLY A 114 5.60 -0.90 5.42
C GLY A 114 5.28 -2.14 4.58
N LYS A 115 5.82 -3.27 5.00
CA LYS A 115 5.59 -4.57 4.34
C LYS A 115 4.41 -5.27 5.03
N ILE A 116 3.37 -5.63 4.27
CA ILE A 116 2.22 -6.38 4.81
C ILE A 116 2.60 -7.77 5.37
N ASP A 117 3.70 -8.33 4.92
CA ASP A 117 4.27 -9.60 5.39
C ASP A 117 5.28 -9.42 6.54
N SER A 118 5.40 -8.23 7.12
CA SER A 118 6.13 -8.00 8.37
C SER A 118 5.34 -8.55 9.58
N GLN A 119 6.02 -8.71 10.72
CA GLN A 119 5.38 -9.20 11.95
C GLN A 119 4.25 -8.28 12.44
N ASN A 120 4.40 -6.97 12.29
CA ASN A 120 3.40 -5.96 12.70
C ASN A 120 3.25 -4.90 11.60
N PRO A 121 2.45 -5.14 10.55
CA PRO A 121 2.16 -4.12 9.57
C PRO A 121 1.25 -3.06 10.21
N THR A 122 1.47 -1.79 9.88
CA THR A 122 0.63 -0.70 10.34
C THR A 122 -0.38 -0.32 9.27
N LEU A 123 -1.65 -0.31 9.64
CA LEU A 123 -2.77 0.13 8.83
C LEU A 123 -3.21 1.54 9.27
N TYR A 124 -3.02 2.53 8.42
CA TYR A 124 -3.53 3.88 8.62
C TYR A 124 -4.89 4.01 7.97
N LEU A 125 -5.84 4.61 8.70
CA LEU A 125 -7.22 4.77 8.27
C LEU A 125 -7.65 6.23 8.32
N SER A 126 -8.47 6.66 7.37
CA SER A 126 -9.15 7.94 7.38
C SER A 126 -10.57 7.83 6.84
N GLY A 127 -11.45 8.73 7.29
CA GLY A 127 -12.88 8.72 7.00
C GLY A 127 -13.73 8.60 8.26
N SER A 128 -14.95 9.11 8.21
CA SER A 128 -15.87 9.19 9.36
C SER A 128 -16.20 7.84 9.99
N LYS A 129 -16.05 6.75 9.24
CA LYS A 129 -16.30 5.37 9.66
C LYS A 129 -15.04 4.60 10.08
N ALA A 130 -13.86 5.22 10.05
CA ALA A 130 -12.59 4.55 10.34
C ALA A 130 -12.57 3.89 11.73
N LYS A 131 -13.27 4.46 12.72
CA LYS A 131 -13.35 3.91 14.09
C LYS A 131 -14.04 2.55 14.18
N GLU A 132 -14.89 2.23 13.21
CA GLU A 132 -15.57 0.92 13.15
C GLU A 132 -14.60 -0.24 12.86
N LEU A 133 -13.38 0.09 12.38
CA LEU A 133 -12.31 -0.88 12.09
C LEU A 133 -11.29 -1.05 13.22
N LEU A 134 -11.48 -0.42 14.38
CA LEU A 134 -10.52 -0.52 15.50
C LEU A 134 -10.39 -1.94 16.07
N PHE A 135 -11.35 -2.83 15.85
CA PHE A 135 -11.23 -4.25 16.22
C PHE A 135 -10.04 -4.94 15.54
N LEU A 136 -9.56 -4.40 14.43
CA LEU A 136 -8.36 -4.90 13.75
C LEU A 136 -7.08 -4.70 14.56
N ASN A 137 -7.09 -3.84 15.60
CA ASN A 137 -5.96 -3.67 16.52
C ASN A 137 -5.58 -4.94 17.29
N ASP A 138 -6.49 -5.90 17.38
CA ASP A 138 -6.20 -7.19 17.99
C ASP A 138 -5.23 -8.04 17.13
N PHE A 139 -5.02 -7.66 15.85
CA PHE A 139 -4.26 -8.44 14.87
C PHE A 139 -3.12 -7.69 14.18
N LEU A 140 -3.22 -6.36 14.08
CA LEU A 140 -2.22 -5.48 13.45
C LEU A 140 -2.31 -4.08 14.05
N ASP A 141 -1.26 -3.27 13.89
CA ASP A 141 -1.28 -1.89 14.39
C ASP A 141 -2.19 -1.02 13.52
N VAL A 142 -3.29 -0.48 14.08
CA VAL A 142 -4.24 0.39 13.39
C VAL A 142 -4.14 1.81 13.92
N LYS A 143 -4.00 2.80 13.02
CA LYS A 143 -3.93 4.22 13.36
C LYS A 143 -4.95 5.01 12.56
N ILE A 144 -5.85 5.69 13.26
CA ILE A 144 -6.79 6.61 12.64
C ILE A 144 -6.11 7.97 12.49
N ILE A 145 -6.07 8.49 11.26
CA ILE A 145 -5.46 9.79 10.93
C ILE A 145 -6.46 10.91 11.18
N SER A 146 -7.66 10.79 10.60
CA SER A 146 -8.70 11.80 10.68
C SER A 146 -10.05 11.25 10.25
N ASP A 147 -11.10 12.04 10.43
CA ASP A 147 -12.42 11.74 9.88
C ASP A 147 -12.54 12.18 8.38
N ALA A 148 -11.51 12.81 7.81
CA ALA A 148 -11.51 13.24 6.40
C ALA A 148 -10.94 12.13 5.50
N VAL A 149 -11.72 11.72 4.49
CA VAL A 149 -11.29 10.75 3.48
C VAL A 149 -10.08 11.27 2.69
N GLY A 150 -9.16 10.38 2.36
CA GLY A 150 -7.95 10.68 1.60
C GLY A 150 -6.72 11.01 2.44
N ASP A 151 -6.86 11.23 3.76
CA ASP A 151 -5.72 11.59 4.61
C ASP A 151 -4.75 10.41 4.84
N ALA A 152 -5.25 9.16 4.87
CA ALA A 152 -4.39 7.98 4.91
C ALA A 152 -3.56 7.85 3.60
N SER A 153 -4.18 8.06 2.46
CA SER A 153 -3.51 8.11 1.16
C SER A 153 -2.50 9.27 1.06
N LYS A 154 -2.84 10.48 1.56
CA LYS A 154 -1.90 11.62 1.64
C LYS A 154 -0.67 11.29 2.48
N LEU A 155 -0.85 10.69 3.66
CA LEU A 155 0.26 10.28 4.52
C LEU A 155 1.21 9.31 3.80
N LYS A 156 0.66 8.38 3.03
CA LYS A 156 1.44 7.44 2.23
C LYS A 156 2.24 8.14 1.13
N LEU A 157 1.65 9.12 0.44
CA LEU A 157 2.36 9.95 -0.53
C LEU A 157 3.49 10.75 0.14
N LEU A 158 3.20 11.44 1.26
CA LEU A 158 4.21 12.18 2.02
C LEU A 158 5.40 11.30 2.44
N ARG A 159 5.13 10.08 2.93
CA ARG A 159 6.20 9.13 3.23
C ARG A 159 7.00 8.76 1.97
N SER A 160 6.32 8.64 0.85
CA SER A 160 6.96 8.27 -0.43
C SER A 160 7.89 9.37 -0.96
N THR A 161 7.58 10.66 -0.76
CA THR A 161 8.49 11.76 -1.10
C THR A 161 9.85 11.56 -0.41
N TYR A 162 9.82 11.38 0.91
CA TYR A 162 11.03 11.17 1.69
C TYR A 162 11.77 9.89 1.31
N THR A 163 11.08 8.74 1.34
CA THR A 163 11.77 7.45 1.22
C THR A 163 12.36 7.19 -0.16
N LYS A 164 11.76 7.72 -1.23
CA LYS A 164 12.27 7.56 -2.59
C LYS A 164 13.41 8.54 -2.88
N SER A 165 13.28 9.79 -2.47
CA SER A 165 14.36 10.78 -2.60
C SER A 165 15.62 10.35 -1.82
N LEU A 166 15.43 9.87 -0.59
CA LEU A 166 16.53 9.31 0.20
C LEU A 166 17.16 8.08 -0.46
N SER A 167 16.37 7.22 -1.12
CA SER A 167 16.94 6.08 -1.84
C SER A 167 17.82 6.49 -3.01
N VAL A 168 17.42 7.53 -3.74
CA VAL A 168 18.21 8.06 -4.86
C VAL A 168 19.49 8.70 -4.36
N LEU A 169 19.41 9.52 -3.31
CA LEU A 169 20.59 10.12 -2.68
C LEU A 169 21.60 9.06 -2.23
N LEU A 170 21.10 8.00 -1.59
CA LEU A 170 21.93 6.90 -1.12
C LEU A 170 22.63 6.18 -2.29
N ILE A 171 21.90 5.93 -3.39
CA ILE A 171 22.49 5.29 -4.59
C ILE A 171 23.61 6.15 -5.18
N GLU A 172 23.38 7.45 -5.33
CA GLU A 172 24.41 8.37 -5.89
C GLU A 172 25.64 8.42 -4.99
N SER A 173 25.45 8.56 -3.68
CA SER A 173 26.56 8.59 -2.71
C SER A 173 27.36 7.29 -2.70
N TYR A 174 26.67 6.15 -2.78
CA TYR A 174 27.31 4.84 -2.83
C TYR A 174 28.08 4.62 -4.14
N GLN A 175 27.51 5.03 -5.28
CA GLN A 175 28.22 4.98 -6.58
C GLN A 175 29.48 5.84 -6.59
N LEU A 176 29.44 7.01 -5.93
CA LEU A 176 30.62 7.85 -5.76
C LEU A 176 31.68 7.15 -4.89
N ALA A 177 31.27 6.56 -3.75
CA ALA A 177 32.19 5.79 -2.90
C ALA A 177 32.85 4.64 -3.68
N GLN A 178 32.09 3.91 -4.50
CA GLN A 178 32.60 2.86 -5.38
C GLN A 178 33.66 3.39 -6.38
N SER A 179 33.39 4.54 -6.98
CA SER A 179 34.32 5.15 -7.93
C SER A 179 35.67 5.56 -7.30
N LEU A 180 35.67 5.73 -5.98
CA LEU A 180 36.84 6.09 -5.19
C LEU A 180 37.48 4.87 -4.49
N GLY A 181 36.86 3.69 -4.52
CA GLY A 181 37.31 2.50 -3.80
C GLY A 181 37.19 2.63 -2.28
N LEU A 182 36.17 3.35 -1.79
CA LEU A 182 35.91 3.67 -0.38
C LEU A 182 34.55 3.18 0.12
N GLU A 183 34.01 2.08 -0.45
CA GLU A 183 32.66 1.58 -0.14
C GLU A 183 32.49 1.17 1.32
N ASP A 184 33.49 0.49 1.86
CA ASP A 184 33.46 0.02 3.25
C ASP A 184 33.59 1.19 4.21
N GLU A 185 34.55 2.08 4.00
CA GLU A 185 34.77 3.28 4.80
C GLU A 185 33.56 4.23 4.77
N PHE A 186 32.86 4.31 3.62
CA PHE A 186 31.62 5.07 3.48
C PHE A 186 30.55 4.56 4.43
N PHE A 187 30.31 3.25 4.47
CA PHE A 187 29.33 2.69 5.37
C PHE A 187 29.76 2.73 6.82
N ASP A 188 31.03 2.47 7.12
CA ASP A 188 31.58 2.54 8.48
C ASP A 188 31.43 3.95 9.06
N CYS A 189 31.78 4.98 8.27
CA CYS A 189 31.61 6.38 8.68
C CYS A 189 30.15 6.73 8.95
N LEU A 190 29.24 6.34 8.08
CA LEU A 190 27.80 6.64 8.26
C LEU A 190 27.18 5.83 9.39
N SER A 191 27.63 4.63 9.67
CA SER A 191 27.14 3.82 10.79
C SER A 191 27.34 4.48 12.15
N LEU A 192 28.33 5.38 12.27
CA LEU A 192 28.55 6.16 13.50
C LEU A 192 27.37 7.08 13.86
N SER A 193 26.63 7.55 12.87
CA SER A 193 25.46 8.46 13.05
C SER A 193 24.14 7.75 12.82
N GLU A 194 24.08 6.77 11.92
CA GLU A 194 22.83 6.13 11.47
C GLU A 194 22.54 4.80 12.16
N GLY A 195 23.53 4.25 12.89
CA GLY A 195 23.43 2.99 13.62
C GLY A 195 24.07 1.79 12.91
N ASP A 196 24.34 0.75 13.68
CA ASP A 196 25.16 -0.41 13.28
C ASP A 196 24.58 -1.21 12.09
N ASP A 197 23.27 -1.21 11.91
CA ASP A 197 22.57 -1.90 10.83
C ASP A 197 22.43 -1.08 9.54
N PHE A 198 23.05 0.12 9.50
CA PHE A 198 22.91 1.06 8.38
C PHE A 198 23.40 0.46 7.06
N LYS A 199 24.55 -0.22 7.04
CA LYS A 199 25.10 -0.85 5.83
C LYS A 199 24.13 -1.86 5.23
N GLU A 200 23.62 -2.80 6.06
CA GLU A 200 22.69 -3.84 5.59
C GLU A 200 21.38 -3.24 5.05
N LYS A 201 20.78 -2.32 5.81
CA LYS A 201 19.55 -1.63 5.41
C LYS A 201 19.74 -0.82 4.13
N SER A 202 20.89 -0.17 3.98
CA SER A 202 21.24 0.64 2.82
C SER A 202 21.41 -0.20 1.56
N LEU A 203 22.17 -1.30 1.62
CA LEU A 203 22.33 -2.21 0.49
C LEU A 203 21.00 -2.85 0.06
N SER A 204 20.18 -3.27 1.02
CA SER A 204 18.83 -3.75 0.73
C SER A 204 17.95 -2.69 0.06
N ARG A 205 18.05 -1.42 0.50
CA ARG A 205 17.32 -0.29 -0.09
C ARG A 205 17.81 0.02 -1.51
N ILE A 206 19.11 0.01 -1.74
CA ILE A 206 19.71 0.22 -3.06
C ILE A 206 19.21 -0.83 -4.04
N ASN A 207 19.39 -2.12 -3.73
CA ASN A 207 18.98 -3.23 -4.58
C ASN A 207 17.48 -3.16 -4.92
N ASN A 208 16.63 -3.02 -3.90
CA ASN A 208 15.18 -2.90 -4.08
C ASN A 208 14.80 -1.67 -4.92
N THR A 209 15.59 -0.58 -4.86
CA THR A 209 15.30 0.61 -5.64
C THR A 209 15.67 0.43 -7.10
N LEU A 210 16.80 -0.17 -7.38
CA LEU A 210 17.22 -0.47 -8.75
C LEU A 210 16.27 -1.46 -9.43
N GLU A 211 15.87 -2.55 -8.73
CA GLU A 211 14.92 -3.56 -9.26
C GLU A 211 13.52 -3.01 -9.52
N SER A 212 13.07 -2.01 -8.77
CA SER A 212 11.72 -1.44 -8.86
C SER A 212 11.68 0.03 -9.29
N SER A 213 12.74 0.50 -9.96
CA SER A 213 12.93 1.91 -10.35
C SER A 213 11.77 2.46 -11.18
N LYS A 214 11.27 1.72 -12.16
CA LYS A 214 10.10 2.10 -12.97
C LYS A 214 8.86 2.38 -12.11
N ARG A 215 8.48 1.43 -11.26
CA ARG A 215 7.31 1.62 -10.39
C ARG A 215 7.50 2.78 -9.43
N LYS A 216 8.73 2.97 -8.91
CA LYS A 216 9.02 4.08 -7.99
C LYS A 216 8.99 5.43 -8.71
N SER A 217 9.37 5.50 -9.98
CA SER A 217 9.23 6.73 -10.78
C SER A 217 7.75 7.06 -11.01
N GLU A 218 6.91 6.07 -11.36
CA GLU A 218 5.46 6.27 -11.52
C GLU A 218 4.82 6.82 -10.22
N GLU A 219 5.22 6.29 -9.06
CA GLU A 219 4.73 6.80 -7.77
C GLU A 219 5.22 8.25 -7.46
N LEU A 220 6.40 8.69 -7.95
CA LEU A 220 6.84 10.08 -7.80
C LEU A 220 6.12 11.02 -8.79
N GLU A 221 5.75 10.53 -9.96
CA GLU A 221 4.91 11.28 -10.91
C GLU A 221 3.53 11.58 -10.29
N GLU A 222 2.89 10.59 -9.68
CA GLU A 222 1.62 10.79 -8.94
C GLU A 222 1.76 11.84 -7.82
N ILE A 223 2.89 11.85 -7.12
CA ILE A 223 3.16 12.83 -6.05
C ILE A 223 3.24 14.25 -6.62
N LEU A 224 3.99 14.45 -7.71
CA LEU A 224 4.12 15.75 -8.35
C LEU A 224 2.80 16.20 -8.98
N GLU A 225 2.02 15.28 -9.55
CA GLU A 225 0.68 15.59 -10.06
C GLU A 225 -0.27 16.05 -8.94
N TYR A 226 -0.20 15.43 -7.77
CA TYR A 226 -1.11 15.73 -6.67
C TYR A 226 -0.75 17.00 -5.89
N PHE A 227 0.53 17.17 -5.54
CA PHE A 227 0.99 18.29 -4.70
C PHE A 227 1.46 19.51 -5.51
N GLY A 228 1.70 19.35 -6.81
CA GLY A 228 2.45 20.32 -7.62
C GLY A 228 3.95 20.18 -7.46
N SER A 229 4.69 20.90 -8.29
CA SER A 229 6.18 20.86 -8.29
C SER A 229 6.83 22.02 -7.54
N ASP A 230 6.11 23.08 -7.19
CA ASP A 230 6.65 24.38 -6.78
C ASP A 230 7.60 24.32 -5.57
N ASP A 231 7.45 23.34 -4.67
CA ASP A 231 8.32 23.17 -3.49
C ASP A 231 8.87 21.73 -3.38
N LEU A 232 8.91 20.98 -4.48
CA LEU A 232 9.31 19.57 -4.50
C LEU A 232 10.54 19.27 -5.37
N ASP A 233 11.51 20.20 -5.43
CA ASP A 233 12.74 20.08 -6.22
C ASP A 233 13.46 18.74 -6.02
N MET A 234 13.59 18.27 -4.78
CA MET A 234 14.24 16.99 -4.47
C MET A 234 13.46 15.79 -5.03
N VAL A 235 12.13 15.89 -5.12
CA VAL A 235 11.28 14.84 -5.71
C VAL A 235 11.45 14.83 -7.23
N GLU A 236 11.53 15.98 -7.88
CA GLU A 236 11.80 16.09 -9.32
C GLU A 236 13.16 15.51 -9.70
N VAL A 237 14.21 15.85 -8.93
CA VAL A 237 15.55 15.28 -9.13
C VAL A 237 15.53 13.77 -8.92
N ALA A 238 14.88 13.28 -7.87
CA ALA A 238 14.76 11.85 -7.61
C ALA A 238 13.98 11.12 -8.72
N LEU A 239 12.90 11.71 -9.23
CA LEU A 239 12.15 11.17 -10.38
C LEU A 239 13.04 11.04 -11.62
N LYS A 240 13.78 12.10 -11.96
CA LYS A 240 14.70 12.08 -13.09
C LYS A 240 15.73 10.96 -12.98
N LYS A 241 16.29 10.74 -11.79
CA LYS A 241 17.27 9.68 -11.53
C LYS A 241 16.65 8.27 -11.58
N LEU A 242 15.48 8.07 -10.99
CA LEU A 242 14.79 6.78 -11.06
C LEU A 242 14.47 6.36 -12.50
N LYS A 243 14.12 7.32 -13.37
CA LYS A 243 13.93 7.06 -14.81
C LYS A 243 15.21 6.59 -15.48
N GLN A 244 16.38 7.11 -15.08
CA GLN A 244 17.67 6.67 -15.60
C GLN A 244 18.03 5.24 -15.17
N PHE A 245 17.59 4.80 -13.98
CA PHE A 245 17.83 3.44 -13.50
C PHE A 245 16.89 2.39 -14.13
N SER A 246 15.88 2.83 -14.87
CA SER A 246 14.84 1.95 -15.46
C SER A 246 15.21 1.39 -16.84
N HIS A 247 16.48 1.57 -17.27
CA HIS A 247 16.99 1.14 -18.57
C HIS A 247 17.87 -0.08 -18.49
#